data_998d4898c2347e8aca4a0e3880e8b350
#
_entry.id   998d4898c2347e8aca4a0e3880e8b350
#
_cell.length_a   1.000
_cell.length_b   1.000
_cell.length_c   1.000
_cell.angle_alpha   90.00
_cell.angle_beta   90.00
_cell.angle_gamma   90.00
#
_symmetry.space_group_name_H-M   'P 1'
#
loop_
_entity.id
_entity.type
_entity.pdbx_description
1 polymer ?
#
loop_
_entity_poly.entity_id
_entity_poly.type
_entity_poly.pdbx_seq_one_letter_code
_entity_poly.pdbx_strand_id
1 'polypeptide(L)'
;MSSIHALANSNSDALPCSAAPLRVLVWPIDPQNPYTLSLYAEMGGDVRVAEFSVWNLRRRHDIWHVHWPEALLNIRNPAVASAKLTAFLAMIVWIRLRGGKIVWTVHNLKAHDELHPSLETMFYRRFIRRVDGVISLTETALKLAIEKFGRLRVLPTAIIRHGHYRNQYAQCPPDARCALGIESDARVILFFGEVRGYKNVDALVRAFRGVEDERAHLLIVGRPKHAALGSAIAKEAARDSRVRLELAHIDPARVGNYFGAADLVVLPYRHVLNSGAALLALSFSRPVLVPDLGSMGELNADFGNDWIRTFSGEIDAATLESALGWARQRRPLECPMPQEYLWETIRSQTLGFYRQVMSTQ
;
A
#
# COMPACT_ATOMS: atom_id res chain seq x y z
N MET A 1 -55.21 31.47 41.48
CA MET A 1 -54.28 32.49 42.01
C MET A 1 -52.85 32.06 41.82
N SER A 2 -52.09 32.97 41.34
CA SER A 2 -50.61 32.99 41.18
C SER A 2 -50.02 32.36 39.92
N SER A 3 -49.80 33.27 39.00
CA SER A 3 -48.98 33.14 37.81
C SER A 3 -47.49 32.98 38.21
N ILE A 4 -46.78 32.10 37.51
CA ILE A 4 -45.33 32.14 37.47
C ILE A 4 -44.90 32.26 36.01
N HIS A 5 -44.33 33.42 35.71
CA HIS A 5 -43.63 33.70 34.44
C HIS A 5 -42.35 32.84 34.35
N ALA A 6 -42.24 32.01 33.35
CA ALA A 6 -41.00 31.39 32.98
C ALA A 6 -40.32 32.24 31.88
N LEU A 7 -39.18 32.81 32.21
CA LEU A 7 -38.28 33.47 31.28
C LEU A 7 -37.70 32.43 30.34
N ALA A 8 -38.04 32.54 29.07
CA ALA A 8 -37.36 31.80 27.99
C ALA A 8 -36.02 32.47 27.71
N ASN A 9 -34.95 31.85 28.19
CA ASN A 9 -33.59 32.13 27.69
C ASN A 9 -33.39 31.37 26.38
N SER A 10 -33.51 32.08 25.29
CA SER A 10 -33.05 31.65 23.96
C SER A 10 -31.54 31.85 23.86
N ASN A 11 -30.77 30.88 24.30
CA ASN A 11 -29.41 30.73 23.83
C ASN A 11 -29.48 29.88 22.55
N SER A 12 -29.59 30.54 21.44
CA SER A 12 -29.24 29.97 20.14
C SER A 12 -27.72 29.91 20.07
N ASP A 13 -27.14 28.80 20.53
CA ASP A 13 -25.78 28.44 20.16
C ASP A 13 -25.75 28.27 18.64
N ALA A 14 -25.36 29.36 17.97
CA ALA A 14 -24.99 29.32 16.57
C ALA A 14 -23.83 28.37 16.44
N LEU A 15 -24.06 27.20 15.82
CA LEU A 15 -23.02 26.29 15.39
C LEU A 15 -21.95 27.10 14.62
N PRO A 16 -20.67 26.95 14.92
CA PRO A 16 -19.63 27.70 14.23
C PRO A 16 -19.77 27.50 12.74
N CYS A 17 -19.77 28.60 12.00
CA CYS A 17 -19.85 28.66 10.55
C CYS A 17 -18.85 27.65 9.97
N SER A 18 -19.35 26.56 9.38
CA SER A 18 -18.53 25.49 8.80
C SER A 18 -17.62 26.14 7.75
N ALA A 19 -16.32 26.06 7.96
CA ALA A 19 -15.35 26.49 6.96
C ALA A 19 -15.67 25.80 5.62
N ALA A 20 -15.54 26.53 4.51
CA ALA A 20 -15.83 25.93 3.20
C ALA A 20 -14.99 24.68 2.99
N PRO A 21 -15.59 23.59 2.42
CA PRO A 21 -14.88 22.32 2.25
C PRO A 21 -13.63 22.48 1.40
N LEU A 22 -12.54 21.83 1.81
CA LEU A 22 -11.29 21.79 1.05
C LEU A 22 -11.50 21.10 -0.30
N ARG A 23 -11.01 21.70 -1.38
CA ARG A 23 -11.08 21.14 -2.74
C ARG A 23 -9.78 20.42 -3.03
N VAL A 24 -9.82 19.10 -3.03
CA VAL A 24 -8.66 18.23 -3.22
C VAL A 24 -8.70 17.61 -4.60
N LEU A 25 -7.69 17.88 -5.42
CA LEU A 25 -7.43 17.16 -6.66
C LEU A 25 -6.52 15.98 -6.34
N VAL A 26 -6.87 14.79 -6.81
CA VAL A 26 -6.11 13.56 -6.54
C VAL A 26 -5.53 13.00 -7.84
N TRP A 27 -4.27 12.52 -7.80
CA TRP A 27 -3.63 11.86 -8.92
C TRP A 27 -2.66 10.76 -8.46
N PRO A 28 -2.74 9.60 -9.08
CA PRO A 28 -3.91 9.03 -9.76
C PRO A 28 -4.92 8.46 -8.77
N ILE A 29 -6.17 8.29 -9.19
CA ILE A 29 -7.07 7.30 -8.62
C ILE A 29 -6.99 6.09 -9.54
N ASP A 30 -6.50 4.97 -9.02
CA ASP A 30 -6.45 3.71 -9.74
C ASP A 30 -7.60 2.82 -9.31
N PRO A 31 -8.58 2.53 -10.19
CA PRO A 31 -9.72 1.67 -9.85
C PRO A 31 -9.32 0.24 -9.43
N GLN A 32 -8.11 -0.19 -9.79
CA GLN A 32 -7.58 -1.50 -9.42
C GLN A 32 -6.78 -1.46 -8.11
N ASN A 33 -6.54 -0.26 -7.55
CA ASN A 33 -5.81 -0.09 -6.31
C ASN A 33 -6.75 0.35 -5.17
N PRO A 34 -7.12 -0.55 -4.25
CA PRO A 34 -8.04 -0.25 -3.16
C PRO A 34 -7.60 0.90 -2.26
N TYR A 35 -6.30 1.22 -2.19
CA TYR A 35 -5.78 2.25 -1.31
C TYR A 35 -6.40 3.63 -1.55
N THR A 36 -6.32 4.13 -2.80
CA THR A 36 -6.87 5.46 -3.12
C THR A 36 -8.39 5.48 -3.05
N LEU A 37 -9.03 4.39 -3.47
CA LEU A 37 -10.49 4.26 -3.34
C LEU A 37 -10.92 4.36 -1.87
N SER A 38 -10.29 3.60 -0.98
CA SER A 38 -10.64 3.59 0.45
C SER A 38 -10.28 4.89 1.16
N LEU A 39 -9.15 5.50 0.79
CA LEU A 39 -8.74 6.78 1.37
C LEU A 39 -9.78 7.88 1.10
N TYR A 40 -10.29 7.96 -0.14
CA TYR A 40 -11.14 9.06 -0.55
C TYR A 40 -12.65 8.77 -0.50
N ALA A 41 -13.08 7.52 -0.28
CA ALA A 41 -14.49 7.11 -0.33
C ALA A 41 -15.40 7.87 0.65
N GLU A 42 -14.88 8.20 1.83
CA GLU A 42 -15.67 8.79 2.94
C GLU A 42 -14.89 9.90 3.66
N MET A 43 -14.35 10.85 2.90
CA MET A 43 -13.61 11.99 3.48
C MET A 43 -14.53 13.01 4.20
N GLY A 44 -15.85 12.76 4.22
CA GLY A 44 -16.84 13.63 4.86
C GLY A 44 -17.15 14.91 4.06
N GLY A 45 -18.07 15.74 4.61
CA GLY A 45 -18.48 17.01 4.01
C GLY A 45 -17.40 18.10 3.98
N ASP A 46 -16.34 17.91 4.74
CA ASP A 46 -15.20 18.84 4.87
C ASP A 46 -14.24 18.83 3.68
N VAL A 47 -14.36 17.84 2.78
CA VAL A 47 -13.49 17.67 1.62
C VAL A 47 -14.31 17.38 0.37
N ARG A 48 -14.02 18.12 -0.70
CA ARG A 48 -14.52 17.80 -2.06
C ARG A 48 -13.37 17.21 -2.87
N VAL A 49 -13.40 15.91 -3.04
CA VAL A 49 -12.40 15.18 -3.83
C VAL A 49 -12.78 15.23 -5.30
N ALA A 50 -11.82 15.54 -6.16
CA ALA A 50 -11.91 15.45 -7.60
C ALA A 50 -10.78 14.59 -8.14
N GLU A 51 -11.11 13.63 -9.01
CA GLU A 51 -10.10 12.89 -9.74
C GLU A 51 -9.43 13.78 -10.78
N PHE A 52 -8.13 13.55 -11.00
CA PHE A 52 -7.38 14.29 -12.00
C PHE A 52 -7.98 14.10 -13.41
N SER A 53 -8.34 15.22 -14.02
CA SER A 53 -8.73 15.31 -15.43
C SER A 53 -8.42 16.71 -15.96
N VAL A 54 -8.37 16.87 -17.28
CA VAL A 54 -8.17 18.19 -17.92
C VAL A 54 -9.29 19.17 -17.53
N TRP A 55 -10.50 18.69 -17.32
CA TRP A 55 -11.64 19.51 -16.89
C TRP A 55 -11.52 19.94 -15.45
N ASN A 56 -11.13 19.02 -14.55
CA ASN A 56 -10.94 19.31 -13.14
C ASN A 56 -9.72 20.22 -12.94
N LEU A 57 -8.67 20.11 -13.75
CA LEU A 57 -7.50 20.99 -13.70
C LEU A 57 -7.84 22.48 -13.95
N ARG A 58 -8.94 22.78 -14.67
CA ARG A 58 -9.41 24.15 -14.89
C ARG A 58 -10.07 24.77 -13.64
N ARG A 59 -10.53 23.96 -12.73
CA ARG A 59 -11.14 24.40 -11.47
C ARG A 59 -10.05 24.82 -10.48
N ARG A 60 -10.41 25.59 -9.48
CA ARG A 60 -9.51 25.95 -8.39
C ARG A 60 -9.49 24.82 -7.37
N HIS A 61 -8.31 24.35 -6.99
CA HIS A 61 -8.08 23.36 -5.95
C HIS A 61 -7.19 23.95 -4.85
N ASP A 62 -7.47 23.58 -3.62
CA ASP A 62 -6.71 24.02 -2.46
C ASP A 62 -5.49 23.08 -2.26
N ILE A 63 -5.71 21.78 -2.53
CA ILE A 63 -4.66 20.74 -2.47
C ILE A 63 -4.64 19.96 -3.79
N TRP A 64 -3.47 19.67 -4.31
CA TRP A 64 -3.24 18.54 -5.21
C TRP A 64 -2.49 17.45 -4.48
N HIS A 65 -3.17 16.33 -4.17
CA HIS A 65 -2.55 15.18 -3.56
C HIS A 65 -2.01 14.22 -4.62
N VAL A 66 -0.70 14.03 -4.61
CA VAL A 66 0.03 13.23 -5.60
C VAL A 66 0.44 11.90 -4.98
N HIS A 67 0.04 10.80 -5.64
CA HIS A 67 0.49 9.45 -5.38
C HIS A 67 1.30 8.95 -6.59
N TRP A 68 2.29 8.11 -6.36
CA TRP A 68 3.10 7.42 -7.40
C TRP A 68 3.53 8.29 -8.60
N PRO A 69 4.14 9.47 -8.41
CA PRO A 69 4.59 10.30 -9.54
C PRO A 69 5.63 9.57 -10.41
N GLU A 70 6.33 8.59 -9.85
CA GLU A 70 7.29 7.74 -10.53
C GLU A 70 6.66 6.82 -11.60
N ALA A 71 5.33 6.61 -11.58
CA ALA A 71 4.65 5.82 -12.60
C ALA A 71 4.85 6.39 -14.02
N LEU A 72 5.05 7.70 -14.14
CA LEU A 72 5.35 8.37 -15.41
C LEU A 72 6.72 7.98 -15.98
N LEU A 73 7.63 7.47 -15.15
CA LEU A 73 8.96 7.00 -15.55
C LEU A 73 8.98 5.56 -16.07
N ASN A 74 7.89 4.80 -15.86
CA ASN A 74 7.77 3.41 -16.34
C ASN A 74 7.35 3.32 -17.81
N ILE A 75 7.50 4.39 -18.57
CA ILE A 75 7.19 4.47 -20.00
C ILE A 75 8.47 4.18 -20.77
N ARG A 76 8.49 3.11 -21.61
CA ARG A 76 9.70 2.69 -22.32
C ARG A 76 10.30 3.77 -23.23
N ASN A 77 9.45 4.51 -23.94
CA ASN A 77 9.91 5.58 -24.82
C ASN A 77 10.34 6.82 -24.02
N PRO A 78 11.64 7.21 -24.02
CA PRO A 78 12.13 8.31 -23.21
C PRO A 78 11.57 9.68 -23.61
N ALA A 79 11.26 9.90 -24.90
CA ALA A 79 10.65 11.15 -25.37
C ALA A 79 9.22 11.30 -24.83
N VAL A 80 8.43 10.22 -24.84
CA VAL A 80 7.08 10.19 -24.27
C VAL A 80 7.11 10.38 -22.76
N ALA A 81 8.03 9.69 -22.08
CA ALA A 81 8.23 9.87 -20.63
C ALA A 81 8.59 11.33 -20.30
N SER A 82 9.55 11.92 -21.02
CA SER A 82 9.98 13.31 -20.84
C SER A 82 8.82 14.31 -21.08
N ALA A 83 8.05 14.12 -22.15
CA ALA A 83 6.90 14.98 -22.44
C ALA A 83 5.84 14.91 -21.34
N LYS A 84 5.49 13.71 -20.85
CA LYS A 84 4.53 13.53 -19.74
C LYS A 84 5.03 14.13 -18.43
N LEU A 85 6.32 13.95 -18.09
CA LEU A 85 6.91 14.55 -16.90
C LEU A 85 6.94 16.08 -16.98
N THR A 86 7.24 16.63 -18.15
CA THR A 86 7.19 18.08 -18.38
C THR A 86 5.77 18.61 -18.23
N ALA A 87 4.78 17.96 -18.80
CA ALA A 87 3.37 18.30 -18.65
C ALA A 87 2.95 18.24 -17.17
N PHE A 88 3.34 17.18 -16.45
CA PHE A 88 3.05 17.02 -15.03
C PHE A 88 3.66 18.17 -14.18
N LEU A 89 4.91 18.53 -14.44
CA LEU A 89 5.56 19.66 -13.74
C LEU A 89 4.91 21.00 -14.11
N ALA A 90 4.46 21.19 -15.34
CA ALA A 90 3.72 22.39 -15.75
C ALA A 90 2.37 22.49 -15.04
N MET A 91 1.66 21.35 -14.86
CA MET A 91 0.42 21.30 -14.10
C MET A 91 0.62 21.63 -12.62
N ILE A 92 1.72 21.18 -12.00
CA ILE A 92 2.09 21.58 -10.64
C ILE A 92 2.24 23.10 -10.56
N VAL A 93 2.99 23.69 -11.49
CA VAL A 93 3.16 25.15 -11.54
C VAL A 93 1.82 25.85 -11.70
N TRP A 94 0.96 25.37 -12.59
CA TRP A 94 -0.37 25.92 -12.81
C TRP A 94 -1.22 25.93 -11.52
N ILE A 95 -1.27 24.82 -10.80
CA ILE A 95 -2.02 24.72 -9.54
C ILE A 95 -1.46 25.67 -8.49
N ARG A 96 -0.15 25.75 -8.36
CA ARG A 96 0.51 26.67 -7.41
C ARG A 96 0.25 28.14 -7.73
N LEU A 97 0.29 28.55 -9.01
CA LEU A 97 -0.04 29.91 -9.43
C LEU A 97 -1.49 30.29 -9.10
N ARG A 98 -2.38 29.31 -8.92
CA ARG A 98 -3.76 29.51 -8.51
C ARG A 98 -3.98 29.38 -6.99
N GLY A 99 -2.89 29.33 -6.21
CA GLY A 99 -2.90 29.26 -4.75
C GLY A 99 -3.05 27.85 -4.17
N GLY A 100 -3.02 26.81 -5.01
CA GLY A 100 -3.06 25.43 -4.54
C GLY A 100 -1.71 24.95 -4.01
N LYS A 101 -1.75 24.05 -3.02
CA LYS A 101 -0.58 23.39 -2.41
C LYS A 101 -0.43 21.97 -2.94
N ILE A 102 0.80 21.47 -2.93
CA ILE A 102 1.12 20.10 -3.40
C ILE A 102 1.46 19.22 -2.20
N VAL A 103 0.67 18.19 -1.98
CA VAL A 103 0.93 17.14 -0.99
C VAL A 103 1.36 15.88 -1.72
N TRP A 104 2.41 15.22 -1.26
CA TRP A 104 2.93 13.98 -1.83
C TRP A 104 2.90 12.87 -0.80
N THR A 105 2.23 11.73 -1.12
CA THR A 105 2.41 10.50 -0.36
C THR A 105 3.55 9.67 -0.94
N VAL A 106 4.53 9.36 -0.11
CA VAL A 106 5.73 8.59 -0.47
C VAL A 106 5.40 7.11 -0.47
N HIS A 107 5.01 6.57 -1.61
CA HIS A 107 4.84 5.13 -1.78
C HIS A 107 6.15 4.44 -2.17
N ASN A 108 6.95 5.09 -3.00
CA ASN A 108 8.23 4.61 -3.50
C ASN A 108 9.24 5.75 -3.56
N LEU A 109 10.52 5.43 -3.43
CA LEU A 109 11.59 6.41 -3.56
C LEU A 109 12.21 6.46 -4.95
N LYS A 110 11.90 5.48 -5.79
CA LYS A 110 12.37 5.38 -7.19
C LYS A 110 11.36 4.63 -8.04
N ALA A 111 11.46 4.78 -9.35
CA ALA A 111 10.68 4.01 -10.30
C ALA A 111 11.04 2.53 -10.23
N HIS A 112 10.04 1.66 -10.29
CA HIS A 112 10.24 0.21 -10.15
C HIS A 112 11.08 -0.42 -11.28
N ASP A 113 10.95 0.12 -12.51
CA ASP A 113 11.57 -0.48 -13.69
C ASP A 113 12.93 0.18 -14.04
N GLU A 114 13.30 1.25 -13.33
CA GLU A 114 14.58 2.01 -13.48
C GLU A 114 14.98 2.30 -14.95
N LEU A 115 13.99 2.50 -15.82
CA LEU A 115 14.22 2.66 -17.27
C LEU A 115 14.99 3.93 -17.64
N HIS A 116 14.87 5.00 -16.85
CA HIS A 116 15.41 6.32 -17.17
C HIS A 116 16.04 7.00 -15.93
N PRO A 117 17.18 6.53 -15.39
CA PRO A 117 17.75 7.04 -14.13
C PRO A 117 18.05 8.54 -14.15
N SER A 118 18.58 9.06 -15.26
CA SER A 118 18.90 10.49 -15.40
C SER A 118 17.64 11.35 -15.43
N LEU A 119 16.59 10.89 -16.13
CA LEU A 119 15.31 11.56 -16.20
C LEU A 119 14.59 11.54 -14.85
N GLU A 120 14.69 10.42 -14.11
CA GLU A 120 14.18 10.27 -12.74
C GLU A 120 14.85 11.28 -11.80
N THR A 121 16.17 11.38 -11.80
CA THR A 121 16.93 12.33 -11.00
C THR A 121 16.53 13.77 -11.30
N MET A 122 16.43 14.13 -12.59
CA MET A 122 16.01 15.44 -13.02
C MET A 122 14.57 15.76 -12.60
N PHE A 123 13.67 14.78 -12.73
CA PHE A 123 12.26 14.90 -12.36
C PHE A 123 12.11 15.14 -10.85
N TYR A 124 12.67 14.28 -10.00
CA TYR A 124 12.55 14.43 -8.54
C TYR A 124 13.19 15.72 -8.05
N ARG A 125 14.32 16.16 -8.61
CA ARG A 125 14.91 17.45 -8.28
C ARG A 125 13.97 18.63 -8.51
N ARG A 126 13.15 18.58 -9.58
CA ARG A 126 12.18 19.64 -9.89
C ARG A 126 10.88 19.48 -9.11
N PHE A 127 10.41 18.26 -8.94
CA PHE A 127 9.18 17.92 -8.23
C PHE A 127 9.28 18.31 -6.75
N ILE A 128 10.30 17.83 -6.05
CA ILE A 128 10.50 18.06 -4.60
C ILE A 128 10.60 19.55 -4.26
N ARG A 129 11.11 20.37 -5.17
CA ARG A 129 11.14 21.84 -4.97
C ARG A 129 9.75 22.48 -4.92
N ARG A 130 8.72 21.78 -5.37
CA ARG A 130 7.36 22.27 -5.51
C ARG A 130 6.36 21.61 -4.55
N VAL A 131 6.81 20.61 -3.82
CA VAL A 131 6.03 19.95 -2.77
C VAL A 131 5.94 20.87 -1.56
N ASP A 132 4.75 20.98 -0.98
CA ASP A 132 4.45 21.80 0.19
C ASP A 132 4.24 20.95 1.46
N GLY A 133 3.93 19.64 1.32
CA GLY A 133 3.80 18.71 2.44
C GLY A 133 3.99 17.28 1.99
N VAL A 134 4.45 16.44 2.92
CA VAL A 134 4.76 15.03 2.63
C VAL A 134 4.08 14.11 3.64
N ILE A 135 3.38 13.11 3.12
CA ILE A 135 2.85 11.98 3.89
C ILE A 135 3.76 10.78 3.65
N SER A 136 4.21 10.14 4.70
CA SER A 136 4.91 8.85 4.64
C SER A 136 4.07 7.77 5.33
N LEU A 137 4.14 6.55 4.82
CA LEU A 137 3.38 5.44 5.37
C LEU A 137 4.06 4.80 6.60
N THR A 138 5.38 5.08 6.78
CA THR A 138 6.20 4.56 7.88
C THR A 138 7.30 5.54 8.24
N GLU A 139 7.85 5.44 9.45
CA GLU A 139 8.99 6.24 9.89
C GLU A 139 10.25 5.96 9.08
N THR A 140 10.50 4.68 8.83
CA THR A 140 11.64 4.23 8.00
C THR A 140 11.56 4.83 6.59
N ALA A 141 10.36 4.81 5.98
CA ALA A 141 10.18 5.39 4.65
C ALA A 141 10.39 6.92 4.65
N LEU A 142 9.93 7.62 5.70
CA LEU A 142 10.17 9.06 5.85
C LEU A 142 11.67 9.35 6.01
N LYS A 143 12.36 8.62 6.87
CA LYS A 143 13.81 8.76 7.07
C LYS A 143 14.59 8.59 5.76
N LEU A 144 14.33 7.50 5.03
CA LEU A 144 14.95 7.24 3.73
C LEU A 144 14.60 8.31 2.67
N ALA A 145 13.35 8.83 2.70
CA ALA A 145 12.95 9.92 1.82
C ALA A 145 13.70 11.22 2.12
N ILE A 146 13.89 11.56 3.39
CA ILE A 146 14.65 12.74 3.83
C ILE A 146 16.14 12.57 3.49
N GLU A 147 16.72 11.39 3.68
CA GLU A 147 18.09 11.09 3.30
C GLU A 147 18.31 11.29 1.78
N LYS A 148 17.39 10.77 0.98
CA LYS A 148 17.45 10.90 -0.48
C LYS A 148 17.15 12.32 -0.97
N PHE A 149 16.20 12.98 -0.35
CA PHE A 149 15.68 14.28 -0.76
C PHE A 149 15.78 15.28 0.40
N GLY A 150 16.97 15.77 0.71
CA GLY A 150 17.27 16.60 1.88
C GLY A 150 16.33 17.78 2.14
N ARG A 151 15.67 18.32 1.08
CA ARG A 151 14.66 19.38 1.22
C ARG A 151 13.44 18.95 2.05
N LEU A 152 13.11 17.66 2.10
CA LEU A 152 11.95 17.18 2.86
C LEU A 152 12.09 17.44 4.36
N ARG A 153 13.31 17.66 4.86
CA ARG A 153 13.59 17.96 6.27
C ARG A 153 12.92 19.25 6.77
N VAL A 154 12.69 20.20 5.87
CA VAL A 154 12.12 21.51 6.21
C VAL A 154 10.66 21.67 5.82
N LEU A 155 10.04 20.63 5.28
CA LEU A 155 8.63 20.64 4.91
C LEU A 155 7.78 20.06 6.04
N PRO A 156 6.50 20.44 6.14
CA PRO A 156 5.53 19.68 6.92
C PRO A 156 5.53 18.21 6.50
N THR A 157 5.64 17.32 7.47
CA THR A 157 5.58 15.86 7.25
C THR A 157 4.60 15.22 8.21
N ALA A 158 3.95 14.15 7.77
CA ALA A 158 3.12 13.29 8.61
C ALA A 158 3.40 11.83 8.31
N ILE A 159 3.36 10.99 9.35
CA ILE A 159 3.33 9.53 9.21
C ILE A 159 1.87 9.13 9.33
N ILE A 160 1.30 8.65 8.22
CA ILE A 160 -0.07 8.18 8.13
C ILE A 160 0.00 6.77 7.55
N ARG A 161 -0.36 5.76 8.37
CA ARG A 161 -0.23 4.36 8.01
C ARG A 161 -1.03 4.01 6.76
N HIS A 162 -0.63 2.94 6.08
CA HIS A 162 -1.43 2.36 5.00
C HIS A 162 -2.63 1.62 5.59
N GLY A 163 -3.84 1.86 5.08
CA GLY A 163 -5.05 1.22 5.59
C GLY A 163 -5.11 -0.28 5.29
N HIS A 164 -5.87 -0.98 6.13
CA HIS A 164 -6.12 -2.42 5.97
C HIS A 164 -7.05 -2.72 4.78
N TYR A 165 -7.14 -4.03 4.42
CA TYR A 165 -7.97 -4.50 3.30
C TYR A 165 -9.21 -5.31 3.73
N ARG A 166 -9.57 -5.29 5.03
CA ARG A 166 -10.82 -5.93 5.49
C ARG A 166 -12.01 -5.37 4.75
N ASN A 167 -12.94 -6.24 4.39
CA ASN A 167 -14.16 -5.93 3.63
C ASN A 167 -13.96 -5.40 2.20
N GLN A 168 -12.74 -5.42 1.67
CA GLN A 168 -12.45 -5.03 0.28
C GLN A 168 -12.43 -6.20 -0.68
N TYR A 169 -12.34 -7.41 -0.15
CA TYR A 169 -12.37 -8.67 -0.89
C TYR A 169 -13.40 -9.62 -0.27
N ALA A 170 -13.84 -10.61 -1.04
CA ALA A 170 -14.67 -11.69 -0.53
C ALA A 170 -13.96 -12.39 0.64
N GLN A 171 -14.75 -12.78 1.65
CA GLN A 171 -14.24 -13.52 2.79
C GLN A 171 -13.71 -14.91 2.38
N CYS A 172 -12.87 -15.51 3.23
CA CYS A 172 -12.37 -16.86 3.01
C CYS A 172 -13.54 -17.87 3.09
N PRO A 173 -13.81 -18.64 2.02
CA PRO A 173 -14.82 -19.68 2.10
C PRO A 173 -14.31 -20.83 3.00
N PRO A 174 -15.21 -21.54 3.71
CA PRO A 174 -14.85 -22.65 4.59
C PRO A 174 -14.12 -23.79 3.85
N ASP A 175 -14.44 -23.98 2.58
CA ASP A 175 -13.93 -25.02 1.70
C ASP A 175 -12.79 -24.56 0.77
N ALA A 176 -12.11 -23.45 1.13
CA ALA A 176 -11.06 -22.84 0.29
C ALA A 176 -9.99 -23.84 -0.20
N ARG A 177 -9.57 -24.80 0.64
CA ARG A 177 -8.61 -25.84 0.27
C ARG A 177 -9.20 -26.81 -0.74
N CYS A 178 -10.42 -27.28 -0.50
CA CYS A 178 -11.14 -28.16 -1.41
C CYS A 178 -11.30 -27.51 -2.78
N ALA A 179 -11.71 -26.24 -2.83
CA ALA A 179 -11.87 -25.48 -4.07
C ALA A 179 -10.57 -25.34 -4.88
N LEU A 180 -9.41 -25.46 -4.23
CA LEU A 180 -8.09 -25.45 -4.86
C LEU A 180 -7.51 -26.87 -5.04
N GLY A 181 -8.26 -27.94 -4.70
CA GLY A 181 -7.78 -29.33 -4.75
C GLY A 181 -6.57 -29.55 -3.82
N ILE A 182 -6.62 -29.02 -2.61
CA ILE A 182 -5.60 -29.15 -1.57
C ILE A 182 -6.20 -29.95 -0.42
N GLU A 183 -5.44 -30.89 0.10
CA GLU A 183 -5.83 -31.70 1.24
C GLU A 183 -6.04 -30.84 2.49
N SER A 184 -6.99 -31.25 3.36
CA SER A 184 -7.35 -30.47 4.55
C SER A 184 -6.21 -30.37 5.58
N ASP A 185 -5.32 -31.34 5.64
CA ASP A 185 -4.17 -31.43 6.55
C ASP A 185 -2.85 -30.90 5.93
N ALA A 186 -2.90 -30.46 4.67
CA ALA A 186 -1.76 -29.85 3.99
C ALA A 186 -1.23 -28.60 4.72
N ARG A 187 0.03 -28.30 4.50
CA ARG A 187 0.72 -27.09 4.99
C ARG A 187 0.95 -26.13 3.82
N VAL A 188 0.23 -25.01 3.81
CA VAL A 188 0.17 -24.16 2.63
C VAL A 188 0.91 -22.86 2.84
N ILE A 189 1.97 -22.66 2.07
CA ILE A 189 2.65 -21.38 1.90
C ILE A 189 2.04 -20.66 0.71
N LEU A 190 1.72 -19.38 0.88
CA LEU A 190 1.20 -18.50 -0.17
C LEU A 190 2.16 -17.34 -0.44
N PHE A 191 2.51 -17.13 -1.69
CA PHE A 191 2.93 -15.82 -2.21
C PHE A 191 1.78 -15.24 -3.01
N PHE A 192 1.37 -13.99 -2.69
CA PHE A 192 0.28 -13.31 -3.38
C PHE A 192 0.69 -11.91 -3.85
N GLY A 193 0.36 -11.57 -5.10
CA GLY A 193 0.53 -10.25 -5.69
C GLY A 193 1.35 -10.23 -6.98
N GLU A 194 1.41 -9.08 -7.64
CA GLU A 194 2.16 -8.95 -8.90
C GLU A 194 3.59 -9.47 -8.75
N VAL A 195 4.01 -10.36 -9.65
CA VAL A 195 5.35 -10.96 -9.60
C VAL A 195 6.35 -10.04 -10.30
N ARG A 196 7.32 -9.53 -9.52
CA ARG A 196 8.39 -8.64 -9.98
C ARG A 196 9.76 -9.16 -9.52
N GLY A 197 10.82 -8.79 -10.20
CA GLY A 197 12.18 -9.27 -9.90
C GLY A 197 12.60 -9.02 -8.44
N TYR A 198 12.31 -7.84 -7.89
CA TYR A 198 12.67 -7.50 -6.51
C TYR A 198 11.87 -8.29 -5.46
N LYS A 199 10.74 -8.90 -5.83
CA LYS A 199 9.94 -9.74 -4.94
C LYS A 199 10.50 -11.16 -4.76
N ASN A 200 11.53 -11.51 -5.52
CA ASN A 200 12.37 -12.69 -5.28
C ASN A 200 11.63 -14.04 -5.25
N VAL A 201 10.56 -14.15 -6.03
CA VAL A 201 9.69 -15.34 -6.07
C VAL A 201 10.45 -16.58 -6.54
N ASP A 202 11.41 -16.39 -7.44
CA ASP A 202 12.31 -17.45 -7.92
C ASP A 202 13.15 -18.07 -6.79
N ALA A 203 13.65 -17.25 -5.87
CA ALA A 203 14.36 -17.75 -4.69
C ALA A 203 13.43 -18.50 -3.73
N LEU A 204 12.18 -18.04 -3.56
CA LEU A 204 11.19 -18.74 -2.76
C LEU A 204 10.91 -20.15 -3.32
N VAL A 205 10.72 -20.27 -4.64
CA VAL A 205 10.50 -21.57 -5.28
C VAL A 205 11.72 -22.50 -5.10
N ARG A 206 12.93 -21.95 -5.25
CA ARG A 206 14.17 -22.74 -5.02
C ARG A 206 14.30 -23.20 -3.56
N ALA A 207 14.05 -22.29 -2.61
CA ALA A 207 14.10 -22.60 -1.19
C ALA A 207 13.06 -23.69 -0.81
N PHE A 208 11.85 -23.57 -1.34
CA PHE A 208 10.75 -24.49 -1.05
C PHE A 208 11.06 -25.93 -1.49
N ARG A 209 11.80 -26.14 -2.57
CA ARG A 209 12.23 -27.47 -3.03
C ARG A 209 13.08 -28.22 -2.00
N GLY A 210 13.75 -27.53 -1.10
CA GLY A 210 14.50 -28.15 0.00
C GLY A 210 13.66 -28.43 1.24
N VAL A 211 12.36 -28.09 1.26
CA VAL A 211 11.46 -28.39 2.36
C VAL A 211 11.15 -29.89 2.33
N GLU A 212 11.42 -30.59 3.44
CA GLU A 212 11.29 -32.06 3.54
C GLU A 212 9.83 -32.49 3.75
N ASP A 213 8.98 -31.63 4.28
CA ASP A 213 7.57 -31.98 4.54
C ASP A 213 6.79 -32.23 3.24
N GLU A 214 6.50 -33.47 2.96
CA GLU A 214 5.77 -33.88 1.76
C GLU A 214 4.34 -33.33 1.67
N ARG A 215 3.74 -32.92 2.80
CA ARG A 215 2.42 -32.30 2.86
C ARG A 215 2.48 -30.78 2.71
N ALA A 216 3.66 -30.20 2.56
CA ALA A 216 3.81 -28.80 2.28
C ALA A 216 3.46 -28.49 0.82
N HIS A 217 2.71 -27.42 0.58
CA HIS A 217 2.42 -26.87 -0.74
C HIS A 217 2.83 -25.41 -0.82
N LEU A 218 3.34 -24.99 -1.97
CA LEU A 218 3.63 -23.61 -2.27
C LEU A 218 2.70 -23.10 -3.36
N LEU A 219 1.91 -22.07 -3.06
CA LEU A 219 1.08 -21.37 -4.01
C LEU A 219 1.73 -20.05 -4.42
N ILE A 220 2.03 -19.88 -5.70
CA ILE A 220 2.48 -18.60 -6.28
C ILE A 220 1.35 -18.03 -7.09
N VAL A 221 0.76 -16.93 -6.59
CA VAL A 221 -0.47 -16.35 -7.14
C VAL A 221 -0.24 -14.90 -7.51
N GLY A 222 -0.42 -14.58 -8.80
CA GLY A 222 -0.34 -13.21 -9.30
C GLY A 222 0.36 -13.06 -10.65
N ARG A 223 0.01 -12.00 -11.38
CA ARG A 223 0.49 -11.76 -12.73
C ARG A 223 1.98 -11.36 -12.74
N PRO A 224 2.82 -12.04 -13.55
CA PRO A 224 4.18 -11.60 -13.79
C PRO A 224 4.23 -10.26 -14.55
N LYS A 225 5.11 -9.36 -14.13
CA LYS A 225 5.35 -8.09 -14.82
C LYS A 225 5.84 -8.28 -16.27
N HIS A 226 6.63 -9.32 -16.49
CA HIS A 226 7.19 -9.68 -17.79
C HIS A 226 7.06 -11.19 -18.03
N ALA A 227 6.76 -11.59 -19.26
CA ALA A 227 6.61 -13.00 -19.63
C ALA A 227 7.86 -13.84 -19.30
N ALA A 228 9.06 -13.30 -19.54
CA ALA A 228 10.31 -13.99 -19.24
C ALA A 228 10.45 -14.38 -17.75
N LEU A 229 10.00 -13.49 -16.83
CA LEU A 229 10.00 -13.78 -15.40
C LEU A 229 9.01 -14.90 -15.06
N GLY A 230 7.82 -14.86 -15.65
CA GLY A 230 6.82 -15.93 -15.49
C GLY A 230 7.34 -17.28 -15.99
N SER A 231 7.96 -17.31 -17.18
CA SER A 231 8.56 -18.52 -17.74
C SER A 231 9.70 -19.07 -16.87
N ALA A 232 10.54 -18.21 -16.31
CA ALA A 232 11.62 -18.63 -15.41
C ALA A 232 11.07 -19.30 -14.13
N ILE A 233 10.05 -18.69 -13.52
CA ILE A 233 9.38 -19.24 -12.33
C ILE A 233 8.69 -20.57 -12.65
N ALA A 234 8.00 -20.64 -13.79
CA ALA A 234 7.32 -21.87 -14.21
C ALA A 234 8.32 -23.03 -14.42
N LYS A 235 9.50 -22.75 -15.00
CA LYS A 235 10.57 -23.74 -15.17
C LYS A 235 11.11 -24.24 -13.83
N GLU A 236 11.28 -23.38 -12.85
CA GLU A 236 11.71 -23.80 -11.51
C GLU A 236 10.62 -24.59 -10.77
N ALA A 237 9.36 -24.13 -10.85
CA ALA A 237 8.22 -24.79 -10.22
C ALA A 237 7.94 -26.18 -10.79
N ALA A 238 8.15 -26.41 -12.09
CA ALA A 238 7.95 -27.71 -12.73
C ALA A 238 8.84 -28.85 -12.17
N ARG A 239 9.85 -28.51 -11.34
CA ARG A 239 10.75 -29.48 -10.70
C ARG A 239 10.22 -30.03 -9.38
N ASP A 240 9.08 -29.52 -8.89
CA ASP A 240 8.46 -29.94 -7.64
C ASP A 240 6.93 -29.84 -7.76
N SER A 241 6.26 -30.99 -7.75
CA SER A 241 4.80 -31.08 -7.92
C SER A 241 4.00 -30.40 -6.80
N ARG A 242 4.62 -30.11 -5.66
CA ARG A 242 4.01 -29.40 -4.54
C ARG A 242 3.90 -27.87 -4.80
N VAL A 243 4.57 -27.37 -5.85
CA VAL A 243 4.51 -25.94 -6.24
C VAL A 243 3.40 -25.75 -7.26
N ARG A 244 2.43 -24.92 -6.91
CA ARG A 244 1.29 -24.57 -7.79
C ARG A 244 1.37 -23.11 -8.19
N LEU A 245 1.15 -22.84 -9.47
CA LEU A 245 1.25 -21.50 -10.05
C LEU A 245 -0.11 -21.04 -10.58
N GLU A 246 -0.49 -19.82 -10.23
CA GLU A 246 -1.53 -19.08 -10.94
C GLU A 246 -0.96 -17.71 -11.36
N LEU A 247 -0.27 -17.69 -12.50
CA LEU A 247 0.46 -16.53 -13.01
C LEU A 247 -0.45 -15.63 -13.86
N ALA A 248 -1.57 -15.20 -13.29
CA ALA A 248 -2.59 -14.37 -13.95
C ALA A 248 -3.02 -13.20 -13.04
N HIS A 249 -3.82 -12.30 -13.59
CA HIS A 249 -4.59 -11.35 -12.78
C HIS A 249 -5.69 -12.13 -12.05
N ILE A 250 -5.78 -11.96 -10.74
CA ILE A 250 -6.76 -12.65 -9.92
C ILE A 250 -7.99 -11.78 -9.74
N ASP A 251 -9.15 -12.38 -10.04
CA ASP A 251 -10.43 -11.74 -9.76
C ASP A 251 -10.55 -11.42 -8.25
N PRO A 252 -10.92 -10.19 -7.86
CA PRO A 252 -11.15 -9.84 -6.46
C PRO A 252 -12.05 -10.81 -5.69
N ALA A 253 -13.05 -11.41 -6.35
CA ALA A 253 -13.94 -12.42 -5.76
C ALA A 253 -13.23 -13.72 -5.37
N ARG A 254 -12.09 -14.06 -6.00
CA ARG A 254 -11.31 -15.27 -5.74
C ARG A 254 -10.17 -15.08 -4.75
N VAL A 255 -9.86 -13.84 -4.36
CA VAL A 255 -8.73 -13.54 -3.47
C VAL A 255 -8.86 -14.30 -2.15
N GLY A 256 -10.07 -14.30 -1.56
CA GLY A 256 -10.38 -15.02 -0.32
C GLY A 256 -10.07 -16.52 -0.36
N ASN A 257 -10.17 -17.18 -1.52
CA ASN A 257 -9.88 -18.61 -1.65
C ASN A 257 -8.40 -18.92 -1.36
N TYR A 258 -7.47 -18.09 -1.89
CA TYR A 258 -6.03 -18.30 -1.69
C TYR A 258 -5.63 -18.03 -0.24
N PHE A 259 -6.10 -16.92 0.34
CA PHE A 259 -5.82 -16.63 1.74
C PHE A 259 -6.52 -17.62 2.68
N GLY A 260 -7.74 -18.08 2.34
CA GLY A 260 -8.46 -19.11 3.08
C GLY A 260 -7.71 -20.45 3.14
N ALA A 261 -7.05 -20.83 2.05
CA ALA A 261 -6.27 -22.06 1.97
C ALA A 261 -4.91 -21.96 2.69
N ALA A 262 -4.34 -20.77 2.82
CA ALA A 262 -2.97 -20.55 3.31
C ALA A 262 -2.84 -20.69 4.84
N ASP A 263 -1.76 -21.31 5.30
CA ASP A 263 -1.30 -21.27 6.70
C ASP A 263 -0.32 -20.11 6.92
N LEU A 264 0.49 -19.81 5.91
CA LEU A 264 1.58 -18.81 5.98
C LEU A 264 1.66 -18.03 4.67
N VAL A 265 1.79 -16.72 4.76
CA VAL A 265 2.16 -15.88 3.60
C VAL A 265 3.65 -15.57 3.67
N VAL A 266 4.36 -15.77 2.55
CA VAL A 266 5.80 -15.50 2.44
C VAL A 266 6.05 -14.45 1.39
N LEU A 267 6.72 -13.37 1.78
CA LEU A 267 7.06 -12.23 0.92
C LEU A 267 8.58 -12.01 0.92
N PRO A 268 9.35 -12.74 0.10
CA PRO A 268 10.81 -12.83 0.19
C PRO A 268 11.54 -11.69 -0.51
N TYR A 269 11.08 -10.46 -0.31
CA TYR A 269 11.52 -9.28 -1.03
C TYR A 269 13.02 -8.98 -0.83
N ARG A 270 13.71 -8.60 -1.91
CA ARG A 270 15.08 -8.06 -1.86
C ARG A 270 15.11 -6.59 -1.46
N HIS A 271 14.05 -5.86 -1.81
CA HIS A 271 13.87 -4.46 -1.48
C HIS A 271 12.40 -4.21 -1.15
N VAL A 272 12.14 -3.50 -0.07
CA VAL A 272 10.79 -3.10 0.32
C VAL A 272 10.83 -1.76 1.04
N LEU A 273 9.99 -0.84 0.62
CA LEU A 273 9.76 0.40 1.35
C LEU A 273 8.49 0.25 2.20
N ASN A 274 7.41 -0.21 1.58
CA ASN A 274 6.11 -0.50 2.19
C ASN A 274 5.53 -1.75 1.54
N SER A 275 4.68 -2.50 2.25
CA SER A 275 4.08 -3.73 1.70
C SER A 275 2.58 -3.81 1.91
N GLY A 276 1.81 -3.43 0.90
CA GLY A 276 0.38 -3.69 0.85
C GLY A 276 0.04 -5.18 0.90
N ALA A 277 0.90 -6.05 0.35
CA ALA A 277 0.67 -7.50 0.39
C ALA A 277 0.77 -8.09 1.81
N ALA A 278 1.65 -7.55 2.66
CA ALA A 278 1.71 -7.95 4.07
C ALA A 278 0.43 -7.53 4.81
N LEU A 279 -0.02 -6.29 4.62
CA LEU A 279 -1.28 -5.82 5.20
C LEU A 279 -2.50 -6.57 4.66
N LEU A 280 -2.47 -6.98 3.38
CA LEU A 280 -3.52 -7.82 2.81
C LEU A 280 -3.57 -9.19 3.52
N ALA A 281 -2.43 -9.83 3.74
CA ALA A 281 -2.36 -11.09 4.47
C ALA A 281 -2.88 -10.95 5.91
N LEU A 282 -2.46 -9.91 6.63
CA LEU A 282 -2.95 -9.62 7.98
C LEU A 282 -4.45 -9.31 8.01
N SER A 283 -4.97 -8.67 6.96
CA SER A 283 -6.41 -8.42 6.81
C SER A 283 -7.24 -9.70 6.69
N PHE A 284 -6.63 -10.76 6.15
CA PHE A 284 -7.19 -12.11 6.13
C PHE A 284 -6.77 -12.97 7.34
N SER A 285 -6.18 -12.37 8.36
CA SER A 285 -5.69 -13.07 9.56
C SER A 285 -4.73 -14.20 9.22
N ARG A 286 -3.81 -13.96 8.27
CA ARG A 286 -2.74 -14.88 7.91
C ARG A 286 -1.40 -14.37 8.42
N PRO A 287 -0.63 -15.21 9.14
CA PRO A 287 0.71 -14.86 9.56
C PRO A 287 1.62 -14.66 8.36
N VAL A 288 2.60 -13.76 8.50
CA VAL A 288 3.45 -13.35 7.38
C VAL A 288 4.93 -13.52 7.74
N LEU A 289 5.67 -14.15 6.84
CA LEU A 289 7.13 -14.19 6.87
C LEU A 289 7.69 -13.16 5.89
N VAL A 290 8.50 -12.23 6.37
CA VAL A 290 9.08 -11.12 5.60
C VAL A 290 10.58 -10.98 5.89
N PRO A 291 11.40 -10.41 4.98
CA PRO A 291 12.77 -10.09 5.30
C PRO A 291 12.85 -8.96 6.33
N ASP A 292 13.89 -8.95 7.14
CA ASP A 292 14.19 -7.85 8.08
C ASP A 292 14.79 -6.66 7.30
N LEU A 293 13.95 -6.02 6.48
CA LEU A 293 14.32 -4.94 5.57
C LEU A 293 13.26 -3.82 5.57
N GLY A 294 13.72 -2.59 5.37
CA GLY A 294 12.84 -1.43 5.18
C GLY A 294 11.89 -1.24 6.36
N SER A 295 10.59 -1.11 6.06
CA SER A 295 9.54 -0.91 7.07
C SER A 295 8.99 -2.21 7.68
N MET A 296 9.58 -3.38 7.38
CA MET A 296 9.04 -4.66 7.89
C MET A 296 9.23 -4.80 9.39
N GLY A 297 10.31 -4.22 9.95
CA GLY A 297 10.52 -4.15 11.41
C GLY A 297 9.45 -3.32 12.12
N GLU A 298 9.03 -2.17 11.54
CA GLU A 298 7.93 -1.38 12.09
C GLU A 298 6.61 -2.17 12.04
N LEU A 299 6.34 -2.83 10.92
CA LEU A 299 5.14 -3.64 10.77
C LEU A 299 5.11 -4.78 11.81
N ASN A 300 6.26 -5.40 12.08
CA ASN A 300 6.39 -6.40 13.15
C ASN A 300 6.13 -5.80 14.53
N ALA A 301 6.64 -4.60 14.81
CA ALA A 301 6.38 -3.91 16.07
C ALA A 301 4.89 -3.56 16.26
N ASP A 302 4.21 -3.16 15.19
CA ASP A 302 2.79 -2.76 15.22
C ASP A 302 1.84 -3.97 15.38
N PHE A 303 2.15 -5.14 14.77
CA PHE A 303 1.27 -6.32 14.76
C PHE A 303 1.73 -7.46 15.68
N GLY A 304 2.98 -7.44 16.11
CA GLY A 304 3.57 -8.42 17.02
C GLY A 304 4.02 -9.73 16.36
N ASN A 305 4.82 -10.47 17.13
CA ASN A 305 5.48 -11.70 16.67
C ASN A 305 4.52 -12.88 16.43
N ASP A 306 3.26 -12.79 16.84
CA ASP A 306 2.25 -13.79 16.51
C ASP A 306 1.82 -13.71 15.05
N TRP A 307 1.95 -12.53 14.43
CA TRP A 307 1.44 -12.25 13.10
C TRP A 307 2.52 -11.99 12.06
N ILE A 308 3.67 -11.47 12.50
CA ILE A 308 4.78 -11.19 11.61
C ILE A 308 6.05 -11.82 12.17
N ARG A 309 6.74 -12.54 11.32
CA ARG A 309 8.07 -13.06 11.57
C ARG A 309 9.03 -12.52 10.53
N THR A 310 10.18 -12.08 10.98
CA THR A 310 11.24 -11.62 10.07
C THR A 310 12.32 -12.69 9.88
N PHE A 311 13.00 -12.65 8.75
CA PHE A 311 14.20 -13.44 8.48
C PHE A 311 15.31 -12.53 7.94
N SER A 312 16.57 -12.91 8.18
CA SER A 312 17.74 -12.20 7.69
C SER A 312 18.44 -13.02 6.60
N GLY A 313 19.05 -12.35 5.65
CA GLY A 313 19.76 -13.01 4.54
C GLY A 313 18.83 -13.51 3.43
N GLU A 314 19.26 -14.55 2.72
CA GLU A 314 18.47 -15.19 1.68
C GLU A 314 17.50 -16.22 2.29
N ILE A 315 16.32 -16.33 1.66
CA ILE A 315 15.33 -17.33 2.07
C ILE A 315 15.82 -18.73 1.71
N ASP A 316 15.74 -19.68 2.65
CA ASP A 316 16.13 -21.07 2.49
C ASP A 316 15.06 -22.03 3.04
N ALA A 317 15.26 -23.34 2.86
CA ALA A 317 14.34 -24.37 3.30
C ALA A 317 14.15 -24.37 4.83
N ALA A 318 15.24 -24.24 5.60
CA ALA A 318 15.19 -24.26 7.05
C ALA A 318 14.35 -23.07 7.61
N THR A 319 14.48 -21.89 6.98
CA THR A 319 13.66 -20.71 7.29
C THR A 319 12.18 -20.99 7.01
N LEU A 320 11.84 -21.63 5.89
CA LEU A 320 10.46 -21.97 5.54
C LEU A 320 9.88 -23.01 6.50
N GLU A 321 10.58 -24.06 6.85
CA GLU A 321 10.15 -25.09 7.79
C GLU A 321 9.93 -24.52 9.19
N SER A 322 10.88 -23.72 9.69
CA SER A 322 10.73 -23.01 10.95
C SER A 322 9.52 -22.07 10.96
N ALA A 323 9.29 -21.36 9.85
CA ALA A 323 8.15 -20.47 9.72
C ALA A 323 6.81 -21.20 9.61
N LEU A 324 6.76 -22.35 8.93
CA LEU A 324 5.57 -23.22 8.91
C LEU A 324 5.24 -23.75 10.30
N GLY A 325 6.24 -24.20 11.07
CA GLY A 325 6.07 -24.60 12.47
C GLY A 325 5.50 -23.47 13.32
N TRP A 326 6.05 -22.25 13.17
CA TRP A 326 5.55 -21.05 13.84
C TRP A 326 4.13 -20.69 13.39
N ALA A 327 3.82 -20.77 12.10
CA ALA A 327 2.49 -20.42 11.58
C ALA A 327 1.37 -21.32 12.15
N ARG A 328 1.69 -22.49 12.63
CA ARG A 328 0.74 -23.44 13.24
C ARG A 328 0.59 -23.29 14.75
N GLN A 329 1.37 -22.44 15.39
CA GLN A 329 1.18 -22.15 16.80
C GLN A 329 -0.18 -21.50 17.05
N ARG A 330 -0.72 -21.72 18.25
CA ARG A 330 -2.02 -21.16 18.66
C ARG A 330 -1.91 -19.63 18.68
N ARG A 331 -2.83 -18.97 18.02
CA ARG A 331 -2.96 -17.51 17.95
C ARG A 331 -4.43 -17.10 18.02
N PRO A 332 -4.76 -15.83 18.24
CA PRO A 332 -6.13 -15.32 18.07
C PRO A 332 -6.69 -15.66 16.69
N LEU A 333 -8.00 -15.88 16.59
CA LEU A 333 -8.65 -16.20 15.30
C LEU A 333 -8.54 -15.04 14.30
N GLU A 334 -8.54 -13.82 14.81
CA GLU A 334 -8.39 -12.61 14.01
C GLU A 334 -7.13 -11.84 14.39
N CYS A 335 -6.41 -11.37 13.38
CA CYS A 335 -5.30 -10.46 13.55
C CYS A 335 -5.83 -9.14 14.13
N PRO A 336 -5.33 -8.63 15.26
CA PRO A 336 -5.72 -7.32 15.73
C PRO A 336 -5.32 -6.26 14.70
N MET A 337 -6.21 -5.29 14.48
CA MET A 337 -5.91 -4.19 13.57
C MET A 337 -5.71 -2.93 14.39
N PRO A 338 -4.46 -2.43 14.55
CA PRO A 338 -4.20 -1.21 15.30
C PRO A 338 -4.97 -0.02 14.74
N GLN A 339 -5.34 0.93 15.61
CA GLN A 339 -6.20 2.05 15.25
C GLN A 339 -5.63 2.89 14.10
N GLU A 340 -4.31 3.00 14.00
CA GLU A 340 -3.59 3.75 12.97
C GLU A 340 -3.77 3.16 11.56
N TYR A 341 -4.20 1.91 11.45
CA TYR A 341 -4.48 1.22 10.20
C TYR A 341 -5.96 1.25 9.80
N LEU A 342 -6.83 1.84 10.64
CA LEU A 342 -8.26 2.02 10.33
C LEU A 342 -8.44 3.20 9.38
N TRP A 343 -9.25 3.02 8.35
CA TRP A 343 -9.49 4.05 7.33
C TRP A 343 -10.07 5.34 7.88
N GLU A 344 -10.88 5.28 8.93
CA GLU A 344 -11.41 6.45 9.61
C GLU A 344 -10.29 7.31 10.21
N THR A 345 -9.37 6.68 10.93
CA THR A 345 -8.19 7.36 11.51
C THR A 345 -7.31 7.95 10.41
N ILE A 346 -7.04 7.18 9.35
CA ILE A 346 -6.21 7.61 8.21
C ILE A 346 -6.83 8.84 7.52
N ARG A 347 -8.15 8.83 7.27
CA ARG A 347 -8.86 9.95 6.67
C ARG A 347 -8.81 11.20 7.56
N SER A 348 -9.06 11.03 8.86
CA SER A 348 -8.99 12.13 9.84
C SER A 348 -7.58 12.74 9.91
N GLN A 349 -6.54 11.91 9.97
CA GLN A 349 -5.14 12.36 9.96
C GLN A 349 -4.79 13.05 8.64
N THR A 350 -5.24 12.52 7.51
CA THR A 350 -5.00 13.12 6.18
C THR A 350 -5.67 14.49 6.07
N LEU A 351 -6.90 14.63 6.55
CA LEU A 351 -7.59 15.93 6.58
C LEU A 351 -6.89 16.94 7.51
N GLY A 352 -6.48 16.49 8.69
CA GLY A 352 -5.69 17.30 9.62
C GLY A 352 -4.40 17.80 8.99
N PHE A 353 -3.68 16.91 8.27
CA PHE A 353 -2.47 17.27 7.56
C PHE A 353 -2.71 18.25 6.40
N TYR A 354 -3.80 18.12 5.64
CA TYR A 354 -4.16 19.12 4.61
C TYR A 354 -4.35 20.50 5.22
N ARG A 355 -5.08 20.59 6.36
CA ARG A 355 -5.27 21.86 7.07
C ARG A 355 -3.95 22.46 7.56
N GLN A 356 -3.06 21.63 8.08
CA GLN A 356 -1.71 22.05 8.47
C GLN A 356 -0.92 22.61 7.29
N VAL A 357 -0.89 21.93 6.14
CA VAL A 357 -0.19 22.40 4.93
C VAL A 357 -0.80 23.71 4.41
N MET A 358 -2.10 23.89 4.53
CA MET A 358 -2.77 25.14 4.12
C MET A 358 -2.46 26.31 5.04
N SER A 359 -2.22 26.08 6.33
CA SER A 359 -1.85 27.13 7.31
C SER A 359 -0.36 27.51 7.27
N THR A 360 0.48 26.71 6.64
CA THR A 360 1.92 27.00 6.48
C THR A 360 2.10 28.00 5.33
N GLN A 361 2.64 29.20 5.65
CA GLN A 361 2.94 30.28 4.69
C GLN A 361 4.15 29.97 3.80
#